data_46869d1ce92f5af21bced00773031eb6
#
_entry.id   46869d1ce92f5af21bced00773031eb6
#
_cell.length_a   1.000
_cell.length_b   1.000
_cell.length_c   1.000
_cell.angle_alpha   90.00
_cell.angle_beta   90.00
_cell.angle_gamma   90.00
#
_symmetry.space_group_name_H-M   'P 1'
#
loop_
_entity.id
_entity.type
_entity.pdbx_description
1 polymer ?
#
loop_
_entity_poly.entity_id
_entity_poly.type
_entity_poly.pdbx_seq_one_letter_code
_entity_poly.pdbx_strand_id
1 'polypeptide(L)'
;DYILDACDTMIVKKLLIKMCHKKHINLISVCGMGKKLDPTKVKISDIRDTNYDPLAKALRKYVKDEKFRDKVICISSTEEPIKTNKTMVTSMMMVPSTAGIYAASYVINSIIKENK
;
A
#
# COMPACT_ATOMS: atom_id res chain seq x y z
N ASP A 1 6.23 -15.55 -8.01
CA ASP A 1 7.01 -14.74 -7.09
C ASP A 1 6.27 -13.50 -6.64
N TYR A 2 6.60 -13.04 -5.44
CA TYR A 2 5.97 -11.88 -4.82
C TYR A 2 7.03 -10.88 -4.39
N ILE A 3 6.72 -9.59 -4.55
CA ILE A 3 7.52 -8.50 -3.99
C ILE A 3 6.63 -7.72 -3.05
N LEU A 4 7.12 -7.49 -1.84
CA LEU A 4 6.44 -6.68 -0.84
C LEU A 4 7.19 -5.37 -0.70
N ASP A 5 6.53 -4.27 -1.06
CA ASP A 5 7.09 -2.94 -1.02
C ASP A 5 6.59 -2.18 0.22
N ALA A 6 7.49 -1.98 1.16
CA ALA A 6 7.20 -1.24 2.39
C ALA A 6 8.03 0.05 2.49
N CYS A 7 8.54 0.56 1.36
CA CYS A 7 9.35 1.77 1.36
C CYS A 7 8.48 3.03 1.29
N ASP A 8 9.07 4.17 1.66
CA ASP A 8 8.37 5.47 1.63
C ASP A 8 8.76 6.32 0.42
N THR A 9 9.58 5.79 -0.48
CA THR A 9 10.10 6.54 -1.61
C THR A 9 9.20 6.39 -2.82
N MET A 10 8.60 7.48 -3.26
CA MET A 10 7.65 7.48 -4.38
C MET A 10 8.27 6.97 -5.68
N ILE A 11 9.51 7.39 -5.98
CA ILE A 11 10.19 6.99 -7.21
C ILE A 11 10.37 5.47 -7.23
N VAL A 12 10.78 4.86 -6.11
CA VAL A 12 10.97 3.42 -6.00
C VAL A 12 9.63 2.69 -6.18
N LYS A 13 8.56 3.18 -5.56
CA LYS A 13 7.23 2.57 -5.71
C LYS A 13 6.76 2.57 -7.17
N LYS A 14 6.94 3.68 -7.87
CA LYS A 14 6.57 3.77 -9.30
C LYS A 14 7.38 2.82 -10.16
N LEU A 15 8.69 2.73 -9.92
CA LEU A 15 9.56 1.80 -10.64
C LEU A 15 9.16 0.35 -10.38
N LEU A 16 8.84 -0.01 -9.14
CA LEU A 16 8.41 -1.35 -8.78
C LEU A 16 7.10 -1.72 -9.46
N ILE A 17 6.13 -0.80 -9.48
CA ILE A 17 4.85 -1.03 -10.18
C ILE A 17 5.11 -1.32 -11.66
N LYS A 18 5.92 -0.49 -12.31
CA LYS A 18 6.24 -0.65 -13.73
C LYS A 18 6.96 -1.96 -14.01
N MET A 19 8.00 -2.29 -13.23
CA MET A 19 8.79 -3.52 -13.42
C MET A 19 7.95 -4.77 -13.16
N CYS A 20 7.18 -4.78 -12.08
CA CYS A 20 6.38 -5.93 -11.73
C CYS A 20 5.27 -6.16 -12.74
N HIS A 21 4.65 -5.10 -13.24
CA HIS A 21 3.65 -5.19 -14.29
C HIS A 21 4.25 -5.80 -15.57
N LYS A 22 5.42 -5.31 -15.98
CA LYS A 22 6.11 -5.79 -17.19
C LYS A 22 6.53 -7.26 -17.07
N LYS A 23 6.99 -7.68 -15.90
CA LYS A 23 7.52 -9.04 -15.66
C LYS A 23 6.47 -10.00 -15.09
N HIS A 24 5.24 -9.56 -14.92
CA HIS A 24 4.15 -10.35 -14.33
C HIS A 24 4.50 -10.87 -12.93
N ILE A 25 5.15 -10.03 -12.11
CA ILE A 25 5.45 -10.32 -10.71
C ILE A 25 4.35 -9.69 -9.85
N ASN A 26 3.87 -10.44 -8.87
CA ASN A 26 2.85 -9.93 -7.93
C ASN A 26 3.48 -8.95 -6.95
N LEU A 27 3.01 -7.71 -6.94
CA LEU A 27 3.50 -6.66 -6.07
C LEU A 27 2.43 -6.28 -5.05
N ILE A 28 2.83 -6.16 -3.79
CA ILE A 28 2.00 -5.62 -2.72
C ILE A 28 2.70 -4.39 -2.17
N SER A 29 2.08 -3.23 -2.28
CA SER A 29 2.64 -1.96 -1.79
C SER A 29 1.95 -1.52 -0.52
N VAL A 30 2.73 -1.15 0.50
CA VAL A 30 2.20 -0.58 1.74
C VAL A 30 2.21 0.94 1.62
N CYS A 31 1.04 1.56 1.83
CA CYS A 31 0.89 3.01 1.79
C CYS A 31 1.21 3.66 3.14
N GLY A 32 1.14 5.00 3.19
CA GLY A 32 1.46 5.73 4.40
C GLY A 32 0.47 5.51 5.54
N MET A 33 0.99 5.30 6.73
CA MET A 33 0.20 5.05 7.94
C MET A 33 0.37 6.14 9.00
N GLY A 34 1.00 7.27 8.64
CA GLY A 34 1.21 8.37 9.57
C GLY A 34 -0.08 9.08 9.98
N LYS A 35 -0.11 9.60 11.20
CA LYS A 35 -1.24 10.36 11.76
C LYS A 35 -2.53 9.56 11.85
N LYS A 36 -2.45 8.24 12.04
CA LYS A 36 -3.60 7.34 12.15
C LYS A 36 -3.54 6.55 13.44
N LEU A 37 -4.68 6.32 14.05
CA LEU A 37 -4.80 5.67 15.35
C LEU A 37 -5.54 4.36 15.33
N ASP A 38 -6.37 4.13 14.32
CA ASP A 38 -7.29 3.00 14.30
C ASP A 38 -6.80 1.88 13.38
N PRO A 39 -6.24 0.79 13.93
CA PRO A 39 -5.76 -0.32 13.12
C PRO A 39 -6.89 -1.07 12.40
N THR A 40 -8.13 -0.95 12.86
CA THR A 40 -9.27 -1.61 12.19
C THR A 40 -9.62 -0.99 10.85
N LYS A 41 -9.11 0.20 10.56
CA LYS A 41 -9.31 0.87 9.28
C LYS A 41 -8.29 0.49 8.21
N VAL A 42 -7.30 -0.34 8.56
CA VAL A 42 -6.33 -0.87 7.59
C VAL A 42 -7.03 -1.89 6.70
N LYS A 43 -6.80 -1.80 5.40
CA LYS A 43 -7.42 -2.72 4.44
C LYS A 43 -6.47 -3.04 3.29
N ILE A 44 -6.75 -4.17 2.63
CA ILE A 44 -6.10 -4.60 1.40
C ILE A 44 -7.04 -4.29 0.25
N SER A 45 -6.56 -3.55 -0.76
CA SER A 45 -7.40 -3.17 -1.90
C SER A 45 -6.54 -2.85 -3.13
N ASP A 46 -7.20 -2.60 -4.25
CA ASP A 46 -6.54 -1.98 -5.40
C ASP A 46 -6.20 -0.53 -5.05
N ILE A 47 -5.10 -0.02 -5.59
CA ILE A 47 -4.66 1.36 -5.34
C ILE A 47 -5.75 2.38 -5.71
N ARG A 48 -6.60 2.06 -6.67
CA ARG A 48 -7.68 2.94 -7.13
C ARG A 48 -8.78 3.15 -6.08
N ASP A 49 -8.87 2.25 -5.11
CA ASP A 49 -9.89 2.28 -4.06
C ASP A 49 -9.38 2.86 -2.74
N THR A 50 -8.28 3.60 -2.78
CA THR A 50 -7.66 4.20 -1.60
C THR A 50 -8.08 5.65 -1.41
N ASN A 51 -7.95 6.14 -0.17
CA ASN A 51 -8.24 7.53 0.19
C ASN A 51 -7.36 7.98 1.37
N TYR A 52 -7.37 9.29 1.66
CA TYR A 52 -6.72 9.92 2.81
C TYR A 52 -5.20 9.70 2.92
N ASP A 53 -4.51 9.39 1.83
CA ASP A 53 -3.06 9.25 1.86
C ASP A 53 -2.43 9.93 0.64
N PRO A 54 -1.55 10.92 0.84
CA PRO A 54 -0.88 11.60 -0.28
C PRO A 54 -0.05 10.67 -1.15
N LEU A 55 0.59 9.67 -0.54
CA LEU A 55 1.37 8.68 -1.27
C LEU A 55 0.46 7.85 -2.19
N ALA A 56 -0.65 7.37 -1.66
CA ALA A 56 -1.63 6.61 -2.44
C ALA A 56 -2.24 7.47 -3.55
N LYS A 57 -2.51 8.76 -3.28
CA LYS A 57 -3.02 9.67 -4.28
C LYS A 57 -2.06 9.81 -5.47
N ALA A 58 -0.78 9.97 -5.21
CA ALA A 58 0.24 10.08 -6.24
C ALA A 58 0.36 8.78 -7.05
N LEU A 59 0.25 7.62 -6.39
CA LEU A 59 0.27 6.33 -7.06
C LEU A 59 -0.98 6.10 -7.93
N ARG A 60 -2.16 6.53 -7.46
CA ARG A 60 -3.39 6.47 -8.28
C ARG A 60 -3.21 7.26 -9.57
N LYS A 61 -2.65 8.47 -9.47
CA LYS A 61 -2.40 9.30 -10.63
C LYS A 61 -1.42 8.62 -11.59
N TYR A 62 -0.34 8.05 -11.06
CA TYR A 62 0.66 7.35 -11.87
C TYR A 62 0.06 6.17 -12.63
N VAL A 63 -0.71 5.34 -11.95
CA VAL A 63 -1.38 4.17 -12.55
C VAL A 63 -2.35 4.60 -13.65
N LYS A 64 -3.07 5.70 -13.43
CA LYS A 64 -3.99 6.25 -14.43
C LYS A 64 -3.25 6.80 -15.64
N ASP A 65 -2.19 7.59 -15.42
CA ASP A 65 -1.43 8.23 -16.49
C ASP A 65 -0.70 7.21 -17.38
N GLU A 66 -0.18 6.14 -16.76
CA GLU A 66 0.50 5.05 -17.48
C GLU A 66 -0.48 4.01 -18.04
N LYS A 67 -1.77 4.16 -17.76
CA LYS A 67 -2.84 3.30 -18.27
C LYS A 67 -2.66 1.82 -17.91
N PHE A 68 -2.18 1.54 -16.70
CA PHE A 68 -2.11 0.16 -16.20
C PHE A 68 -3.53 -0.39 -16.00
N ARG A 69 -3.79 -1.57 -16.52
CA ARG A 69 -5.10 -2.24 -16.43
C ARG A 69 -5.17 -3.21 -15.28
N ASP A 70 -4.05 -3.84 -14.95
CA ASP A 70 -4.00 -4.85 -13.90
C ASP A 70 -4.17 -4.23 -12.52
N LYS A 71 -4.60 -5.04 -11.58
CA LYS A 71 -4.71 -4.62 -10.19
C LYS A 71 -3.35 -4.29 -9.61
N VAL A 72 -3.28 -3.20 -8.87
CA VAL A 72 -2.11 -2.82 -8.08
C VAL A 72 -2.52 -2.95 -6.62
N ILE A 73 -2.18 -4.07 -6.01
CA ILE A 73 -2.61 -4.38 -4.64
C ILE A 73 -1.82 -3.53 -3.65
N CYS A 74 -2.53 -2.89 -2.74
CA CYS A 74 -1.90 -2.09 -1.69
C CYS A 74 -2.56 -2.31 -0.33
N ILE A 75 -1.81 -2.00 0.70
CA ILE A 75 -2.28 -1.96 2.07
C ILE A 75 -2.41 -0.49 2.43
N SER A 76 -3.62 -0.05 2.74
CA SER A 76 -3.90 1.35 3.06
C SER A 76 -4.84 1.45 4.25
N SER A 77 -5.06 2.67 4.75
CA SER A 77 -6.04 2.92 5.80
C SER A 77 -7.14 3.80 5.27
N THR A 78 -8.37 3.50 5.65
CA THR A 78 -9.54 4.35 5.34
C THR A 78 -9.74 5.45 6.37
N GLU A 79 -8.89 5.50 7.38
CA GLU A 79 -8.96 6.52 8.43
C GLU A 79 -8.50 7.87 7.91
N GLU A 80 -9.26 8.93 8.21
CA GLU A 80 -8.83 10.29 7.92
C GLU A 80 -7.67 10.65 8.86
N PRO A 81 -6.54 11.19 8.34
CA PRO A 81 -5.40 11.53 9.18
C PRO A 81 -5.77 12.59 10.23
N ILE A 82 -5.20 12.44 11.42
CA ILE A 82 -5.41 13.41 12.50
C ILE A 82 -4.78 14.73 12.10
N LYS A 83 -5.55 15.80 12.15
CA LYS A 83 -5.06 17.16 11.92
C LYS A 83 -4.33 17.64 13.17
N THR A 84 -3.01 17.82 13.05
CA THR A 84 -2.21 18.36 14.12
C THR A 84 -1.45 19.58 13.63
N ASN A 85 -1.16 20.54 14.54
CA ASN A 85 -0.33 21.69 14.22
C ASN A 85 1.15 21.34 14.21
N LYS A 86 1.50 20.08 14.44
CA LYS A 86 2.88 19.62 14.45
C LYS A 86 3.32 19.31 13.02
N THR A 87 4.50 19.78 12.66
CA THR A 87 5.11 19.48 11.38
C THR A 87 5.63 18.04 11.28
N MET A 88 5.77 17.37 12.43
CA MET A 88 6.24 15.98 12.49
C MET A 88 5.12 15.01 12.13
N VAL A 89 5.46 14.05 11.27
CA VAL A 89 4.60 12.90 11.04
C VAL A 89 4.65 12.01 12.26
N THR A 90 3.51 11.88 12.94
CA THR A 90 3.38 10.97 14.08
C THR A 90 2.64 9.72 13.64
N SER A 91 2.99 8.58 14.22
CA SER A 91 2.28 7.33 13.98
C SER A 91 2.20 6.54 15.27
N MET A 92 1.08 5.82 15.42
CA MET A 92 0.93 4.82 16.48
C MET A 92 1.41 3.48 15.95
N MET A 93 2.21 2.80 16.74
CA MET A 93 2.81 1.51 16.35
C MET A 93 1.77 0.48 15.89
N MET A 94 0.56 0.51 16.45
CA MET A 94 -0.49 -0.45 16.10
C MET A 94 -0.93 -0.35 14.64
N VAL A 95 -0.96 0.83 14.05
CA VAL A 95 -1.43 1.00 12.66
C VAL A 95 -0.40 0.49 11.66
N PRO A 96 0.87 0.94 11.66
CA PRO A 96 1.86 0.39 10.74
C PRO A 96 2.15 -1.09 10.98
N SER A 97 2.10 -1.55 12.23
CA SER A 97 2.29 -2.98 12.54
C SER A 97 1.15 -3.82 11.95
N THR A 98 -0.09 -3.35 12.03
CA THR A 98 -1.24 -4.01 11.42
C THR A 98 -1.09 -4.06 9.90
N ALA A 99 -0.63 -2.98 9.27
CA ALA A 99 -0.38 -2.95 7.84
C ALA A 99 0.67 -4.00 7.44
N GLY A 100 1.76 -4.13 8.20
CA GLY A 100 2.78 -5.15 7.98
C GLY A 100 2.24 -6.57 8.12
N ILE A 101 1.41 -6.82 9.13
CA ILE A 101 0.77 -8.12 9.34
C ILE A 101 -0.16 -8.45 8.18
N TYR A 102 -0.96 -7.51 7.71
CA TYR A 102 -1.87 -7.70 6.58
C TYR A 102 -1.09 -8.01 5.30
N ALA A 103 0.02 -7.30 5.06
CA ALA A 103 0.85 -7.53 3.89
C ALA A 103 1.44 -8.94 3.90
N ALA A 104 2.01 -9.36 5.02
CA ALA A 104 2.56 -10.71 5.18
C ALA A 104 1.48 -11.78 5.02
N SER A 105 0.33 -11.57 5.64
CA SER A 105 -0.81 -12.49 5.55
C SER A 105 -1.29 -12.64 4.10
N TYR A 106 -1.40 -11.55 3.37
CA TYR A 106 -1.81 -11.58 1.97
C TYR A 106 -0.86 -12.43 1.13
N VAL A 107 0.45 -12.21 1.26
CA VAL A 107 1.46 -12.95 0.49
C VAL A 107 1.43 -14.44 0.85
N ILE A 108 1.45 -14.77 2.13
CA ILE A 108 1.48 -16.15 2.60
C ILE A 108 0.22 -16.90 2.14
N ASN A 109 -0.95 -16.31 2.33
CA ASN A 109 -2.21 -16.93 1.93
C ASN A 109 -2.34 -17.09 0.43
N SER A 110 -1.81 -16.15 -0.35
CA SER A 110 -1.80 -16.26 -1.81
C SER A 110 -0.93 -17.42 -2.27
N ILE A 111 0.25 -17.58 -1.67
CA ILE A 111 1.16 -18.71 -1.98
C ILE A 111 0.50 -20.04 -1.62
N ILE A 112 -0.16 -20.13 -0.47
CA ILE A 112 -0.85 -21.35 -0.05
C ILE A 112 -1.94 -21.71 -1.05
N LYS A 113 -2.72 -20.74 -1.52
CA LYS A 113 -3.79 -20.97 -2.50
C LYS A 113 -3.25 -21.49 -3.84
N GLU A 114 -2.11 -20.95 -4.28
CA GLU A 114 -1.50 -21.36 -5.55
C GLU A 114 -0.99 -22.81 -5.50
N ASN A 115 -0.67 -23.32 -4.32
CA ASN A 115 -0.10 -24.65 -4.13
C ASN A 115 -1.15 -25.72 -3.75
N LYS A 116 -2.44 -25.38 -3.84
CA LYS A 116 -3.51 -26.35 -3.59
C LYS A 116 -3.93 -27.11 -4.84
#